data_344275e0c50335aeb599b8136e547527
#
_entry.id   344275e0c50335aeb599b8136e547527
#
_cell.length_a   1.000
_cell.length_b   1.000
_cell.length_c   1.000
_cell.angle_alpha   90.00
_cell.angle_beta   90.00
_cell.angle_gamma   90.00
#
_symmetry.space_group_name_H-M   'P 1'
#
loop_
_entity.id
_entity.type
_entity.pdbx_description
1 polymer ?
#
loop_
_entity_poly.entity_id
_entity_poly.type
_entity_poly.pdbx_seq_one_letter_code
_entity_poly.pdbx_strand_id
1 'polypeptide(L)'
;MGITLSLPMLLFLMLMTGFAGFVDSAAGGGGLISLPAYLFAGLPVHYTYGTNKFSAACGTTFATAQFFQKGAMNIRVGLLAAVGSFVGSALGSHIVLLLSDQVLRTMMLIILPVAAVLILWRRDLPDENRDNGTLNAKKAVLALAIGLGIGLYDGIFGPGTGTFAIIAFTTLMGFDLRTAGGNAKVLNLASNYASLVTYLSSGLVVFSIGIPCAISGIVGNLLGSHFALKNGAKFIRPMMLVVLVLLLGKIVSDAVL
;
A
#
# COMPACT_ATOMS: atom_id res chain seq x y z
N MET A 1 -10.75 4.35 -24.91
CA MET A 1 -10.72 2.91 -25.18
C MET A 1 -11.62 2.19 -24.20
N GLY A 2 -12.67 1.49 -24.68
CA GLY A 2 -13.56 0.68 -23.81
C GLY A 2 -12.90 -0.67 -23.51
N ILE A 3 -12.07 -0.75 -22.45
CA ILE A 3 -11.57 -2.05 -21.99
C ILE A 3 -12.75 -2.74 -21.30
N THR A 4 -13.22 -3.84 -21.90
CA THR A 4 -14.30 -4.67 -21.33
C THR A 4 -13.74 -6.05 -20.99
N LEU A 5 -14.08 -6.54 -19.81
CA LEU A 5 -13.71 -7.88 -19.34
C LEU A 5 -14.93 -8.82 -19.41
N SER A 6 -14.67 -10.11 -19.55
CA SER A 6 -15.71 -11.11 -19.35
C SER A 6 -16.15 -11.13 -17.89
N LEU A 7 -17.40 -11.49 -17.63
CA LEU A 7 -17.93 -11.56 -16.25
C LEU A 7 -17.08 -12.46 -15.33
N PRO A 8 -16.62 -13.66 -15.74
CA PRO A 8 -15.72 -14.47 -14.88
C PRO A 8 -14.41 -13.76 -14.53
N MET A 9 -13.81 -13.01 -15.48
CA MET A 9 -12.58 -12.28 -15.23
C MET A 9 -12.80 -11.08 -14.27
N LEU A 10 -13.94 -10.40 -14.40
CA LEU A 10 -14.30 -9.33 -13.46
C LEU A 10 -14.51 -9.88 -12.05
N LEU A 11 -15.20 -11.01 -11.89
CA LEU A 11 -15.39 -11.67 -10.59
C LEU A 11 -14.06 -12.12 -9.99
N PHE A 12 -13.15 -12.67 -10.81
CA PHE A 12 -11.79 -12.97 -10.38
C PHE A 12 -11.07 -11.72 -9.83
N LEU A 13 -11.11 -10.61 -10.56
CA LEU A 13 -10.50 -9.35 -10.10
C LEU A 13 -11.12 -8.85 -8.81
N MET A 14 -12.44 -8.92 -8.67
CA MET A 14 -13.13 -8.53 -7.44
C MET A 14 -12.66 -9.38 -6.24
N LEU A 15 -12.52 -10.70 -6.41
CA LEU A 15 -11.99 -11.58 -5.37
C LEU A 15 -10.54 -11.22 -5.01
N MET A 16 -9.69 -11.02 -6.02
CA MET A 16 -8.28 -10.67 -5.81
C MET A 16 -8.12 -9.29 -5.15
N THR A 17 -8.89 -8.29 -5.55
CA THR A 17 -8.85 -6.96 -4.94
C THR A 17 -9.45 -6.94 -3.53
N GLY A 18 -10.47 -7.75 -3.25
CA GLY A 18 -10.98 -7.95 -1.90
C GLY A 18 -9.93 -8.57 -0.98
N PHE A 19 -9.27 -9.64 -1.44
CA PHE A 19 -8.18 -10.27 -0.69
C PHE A 19 -6.96 -9.34 -0.56
N ALA A 20 -6.62 -8.60 -1.62
CA ALA A 20 -5.59 -7.57 -1.57
C ALA A 20 -5.89 -6.50 -0.52
N GLY A 21 -7.13 -6.01 -0.46
CA GLY A 21 -7.56 -5.05 0.55
C GLY A 21 -7.47 -5.58 1.98
N PHE A 22 -7.83 -6.86 2.18
CA PHE A 22 -7.69 -7.53 3.47
C PHE A 22 -6.23 -7.57 3.96
N VAL A 23 -5.32 -8.04 3.10
CA VAL A 23 -3.87 -8.08 3.40
C VAL A 23 -3.30 -6.68 3.56
N ASP A 24 -3.70 -5.74 2.69
CA ASP A 24 -3.23 -4.36 2.72
C ASP A 24 -3.56 -3.66 4.03
N SER A 25 -4.81 -3.77 4.48
CA SER A 25 -5.24 -3.08 5.70
C SER A 25 -4.63 -3.67 6.96
N ALA A 26 -4.23 -4.93 6.93
CA ALA A 26 -3.55 -5.61 8.04
C ALA A 26 -2.04 -5.32 8.08
N ALA A 27 -1.35 -5.38 6.95
CA ALA A 27 0.11 -5.33 6.89
C ALA A 27 0.67 -4.48 5.72
N GLY A 28 -0.18 -3.94 4.84
CA GLY A 28 0.24 -3.01 3.80
C GLY A 28 0.86 -3.63 2.55
N GLY A 29 0.41 -4.82 2.15
CA GLY A 29 0.96 -5.56 1.01
C GLY A 29 0.00 -5.80 -0.15
N GLY A 30 -1.14 -5.13 -0.20
CA GLY A 30 -2.21 -5.39 -1.16
C GLY A 30 -1.79 -5.31 -2.63
N GLY A 31 -0.89 -4.38 -2.96
CA GLY A 31 -0.38 -4.22 -4.33
C GLY A 31 0.33 -5.45 -4.89
N LEU A 32 0.85 -6.33 -4.04
CA LEU A 32 1.44 -7.62 -4.46
C LEU A 32 0.42 -8.60 -5.05
N ILE A 33 -0.83 -8.44 -4.68
CA ILE A 33 -1.93 -9.28 -5.13
C ILE A 33 -2.68 -8.60 -6.27
N SER A 34 -3.05 -7.33 -6.06
CA SER A 34 -3.92 -6.61 -6.98
C SER A 34 -3.23 -6.27 -8.32
N LEU A 35 -1.98 -5.77 -8.31
CA LEU A 35 -1.30 -5.40 -9.56
C LEU A 35 -1.10 -6.60 -10.50
N PRO A 36 -0.56 -7.77 -10.05
CA PRO A 36 -0.52 -8.96 -10.90
C PRO A 36 -1.89 -9.41 -11.40
N ALA A 37 -2.94 -9.32 -10.55
CA ALA A 37 -4.28 -9.70 -10.96
C ALA A 37 -4.82 -8.83 -12.09
N TYR A 38 -4.63 -7.51 -12.03
CA TYR A 38 -5.01 -6.60 -13.12
C TYR A 38 -4.21 -6.86 -14.41
N LEU A 39 -2.89 -7.11 -14.29
CA LEU A 39 -2.06 -7.48 -15.45
C LEU A 39 -2.49 -8.81 -16.07
N PHE A 40 -2.80 -9.81 -15.24
CA PHE A 40 -3.32 -11.10 -15.67
C PHE A 40 -4.66 -10.96 -16.39
N ALA A 41 -5.50 -10.03 -15.97
CA ALA A 41 -6.75 -9.71 -16.66
C ALA A 41 -6.55 -8.96 -18.00
N GLY A 42 -5.30 -8.68 -18.39
CA GLY A 42 -4.95 -8.08 -19.67
C GLY A 42 -4.99 -6.55 -19.71
N LEU A 43 -5.02 -5.88 -18.55
CA LEU A 43 -4.93 -4.43 -18.54
C LEU A 43 -3.48 -4.00 -18.89
N PRO A 44 -3.31 -2.98 -19.78
CA PRO A 44 -2.00 -2.36 -19.99
C PRO A 44 -1.43 -1.81 -18.68
N VAL A 45 -0.10 -1.78 -18.55
CA VAL A 45 0.59 -1.48 -17.28
C VAL A 45 0.11 -0.16 -16.65
N HIS A 46 0.08 0.92 -17.40
CA HIS A 46 -0.34 2.23 -16.89
C HIS A 46 -1.82 2.25 -16.44
N TYR A 47 -2.72 1.59 -17.18
CA TYR A 47 -4.12 1.42 -16.77
C TYR A 47 -4.28 0.54 -15.54
N THR A 48 -3.40 -0.45 -15.39
CA THR A 48 -3.31 -1.30 -14.18
C THR A 48 -2.99 -0.44 -12.97
N TYR A 49 -1.95 0.41 -13.04
CA TYR A 49 -1.60 1.30 -11.93
C TYR A 49 -2.74 2.27 -11.60
N GLY A 50 -3.30 2.96 -12.59
CA GLY A 50 -4.38 3.92 -12.37
C GLY A 50 -5.63 3.29 -11.77
N THR A 51 -6.09 2.15 -12.32
CA THR A 51 -7.29 1.45 -11.84
C THR A 51 -7.07 0.85 -10.45
N ASN A 52 -5.86 0.33 -10.18
CA ASN A 52 -5.48 -0.16 -8.86
C ASN A 52 -5.46 0.98 -7.83
N LYS A 53 -4.88 2.14 -8.15
CA LYS A 53 -4.85 3.29 -7.24
C LYS A 53 -6.25 3.82 -6.92
N PHE A 54 -7.18 3.77 -7.87
CA PHE A 54 -8.59 4.09 -7.63
C PHE A 54 -9.22 3.13 -6.60
N SER A 55 -9.13 1.82 -6.83
CA SER A 55 -9.71 0.83 -5.91
C SER A 55 -9.02 0.84 -4.54
N ALA A 56 -7.70 1.00 -4.51
CA ALA A 56 -6.92 1.10 -3.28
C ALA A 56 -7.25 2.36 -2.47
N ALA A 57 -7.38 3.53 -3.11
CA ALA A 57 -7.78 4.76 -2.43
C ALA A 57 -9.13 4.62 -1.75
N CYS A 58 -10.12 4.04 -2.45
CA CYS A 58 -11.43 3.75 -1.87
C CYS A 58 -11.31 2.85 -0.63
N GLY A 59 -10.63 1.71 -0.75
CA GLY A 59 -10.49 0.76 0.37
C GLY A 59 -9.73 1.35 1.55
N THR A 60 -8.59 2.01 1.29
CA THR A 60 -7.75 2.60 2.33
C THR A 60 -8.46 3.71 3.10
N THR A 61 -9.40 4.44 2.46
CA THR A 61 -10.22 5.46 3.13
C THR A 61 -10.99 4.85 4.30
N PHE A 62 -11.67 3.75 4.08
CA PHE A 62 -12.45 3.07 5.12
C PHE A 62 -11.57 2.42 6.19
N ALA A 63 -10.44 1.81 5.81
CA ALA A 63 -9.49 1.28 6.78
C ALA A 63 -8.92 2.40 7.67
N THR A 64 -8.50 3.52 7.09
CA THR A 64 -7.98 4.67 7.84
C THR A 64 -9.02 5.23 8.80
N ALA A 65 -10.28 5.33 8.37
CA ALA A 65 -11.39 5.76 9.22
C ALA A 65 -11.57 4.81 10.43
N GLN A 66 -11.47 3.49 10.26
CA GLN A 66 -11.55 2.54 11.37
C GLN A 66 -10.39 2.71 12.37
N PHE A 67 -9.13 2.86 11.89
CA PHE A 67 -7.99 3.10 12.76
C PHE A 67 -8.13 4.43 13.53
N PHE A 68 -8.64 5.47 12.85
CA PHE A 68 -8.92 6.76 13.47
C PHE A 68 -9.97 6.65 14.59
N GLN A 69 -11.13 6.04 14.30
CA GLN A 69 -12.22 5.85 15.26
C GLN A 69 -11.80 5.04 16.49
N LYS A 70 -10.86 4.11 16.33
CA LYS A 70 -10.33 3.29 17.42
C LYS A 70 -9.13 3.92 18.16
N GLY A 71 -8.76 5.16 17.82
CA GLY A 71 -7.60 5.84 18.43
C GLY A 71 -6.27 5.10 18.24
N ALA A 72 -6.18 4.27 17.18
CA ALA A 72 -5.02 3.42 16.94
C ALA A 72 -4.03 4.09 15.99
N MET A 73 -3.78 5.39 16.17
CA MET A 73 -2.79 6.15 15.41
C MET A 73 -2.37 7.42 16.19
N ASN A 74 -1.18 7.91 15.92
CA ASN A 74 -0.77 9.24 16.33
C ASN A 74 -1.09 10.23 15.20
N ILE A 75 -2.20 10.97 15.35
CA ILE A 75 -2.74 11.85 14.30
C ILE A 75 -1.71 12.89 13.85
N ARG A 76 -0.95 13.49 14.76
CA ARG A 76 0.03 14.55 14.43
C ARG A 76 1.16 13.99 13.56
N VAL A 77 1.70 12.83 13.93
CA VAL A 77 2.73 12.13 13.17
C VAL A 77 2.17 11.62 11.85
N GLY A 78 0.98 11.01 11.88
CA GLY A 78 0.30 10.52 10.69
C GLY A 78 0.04 11.60 9.63
N LEU A 79 -0.42 12.79 10.04
CA LEU A 79 -0.66 13.91 9.12
C LEU A 79 0.64 14.46 8.52
N LEU A 80 1.71 14.60 9.31
CA LEU A 80 3.01 15.02 8.78
C LEU A 80 3.56 14.00 7.75
N ALA A 81 3.48 12.71 8.08
CA ALA A 81 3.85 11.67 7.13
C ALA A 81 2.96 11.67 5.89
N ALA A 82 1.66 11.96 6.03
CA ALA A 82 0.73 12.08 4.91
C ALA A 82 1.12 13.20 3.95
N VAL A 83 1.51 14.38 4.47
CA VAL A 83 1.99 15.50 3.64
C VAL A 83 3.23 15.08 2.84
N GLY A 84 4.23 14.50 3.51
CA GLY A 84 5.42 13.97 2.80
C GLY A 84 5.05 12.91 1.77
N SER A 85 4.17 11.98 2.15
CA SER A 85 3.72 10.89 1.28
C SER A 85 2.94 11.36 0.06
N PHE A 86 2.09 12.36 0.22
CA PHE A 86 1.36 12.97 -0.90
C PHE A 86 2.33 13.55 -1.92
N VAL A 87 3.31 14.36 -1.48
CA VAL A 87 4.33 14.95 -2.36
C VAL A 87 5.18 13.86 -3.02
N GLY A 88 5.69 12.91 -2.23
CA GLY A 88 6.51 11.81 -2.75
C GLY A 88 5.77 10.98 -3.79
N SER A 89 4.52 10.60 -3.50
CA SER A 89 3.72 9.77 -4.40
C SER A 89 3.28 10.50 -5.67
N ALA A 90 2.99 11.80 -5.59
CA ALA A 90 2.74 12.63 -6.76
C ALA A 90 3.98 12.64 -7.68
N LEU A 91 5.18 12.86 -7.13
CA LEU A 91 6.43 12.81 -7.89
C LEU A 91 6.66 11.41 -8.48
N GLY A 92 6.49 10.35 -7.67
CA GLY A 92 6.67 8.96 -8.11
C GLY A 92 5.74 8.57 -9.25
N SER A 93 4.45 8.89 -9.15
CA SER A 93 3.48 8.57 -10.19
C SER A 93 3.70 9.38 -11.48
N HIS A 94 4.19 10.62 -11.40
CA HIS A 94 4.62 11.36 -12.58
C HIS A 94 5.83 10.72 -13.27
N ILE A 95 6.80 10.21 -12.49
CA ILE A 95 7.93 9.45 -13.05
C ILE A 95 7.43 8.21 -13.80
N VAL A 96 6.48 7.47 -13.23
CA VAL A 96 5.89 6.28 -13.89
C VAL A 96 5.29 6.63 -15.24
N LEU A 97 4.61 7.77 -15.39
CA LEU A 97 4.05 8.20 -16.67
C LEU A 97 5.08 8.45 -17.76
N LEU A 98 6.34 8.73 -17.38
CA LEU A 98 7.46 8.98 -18.32
C LEU A 98 8.21 7.70 -18.68
N LEU A 99 7.99 6.59 -17.97
CA LEU A 99 8.70 5.34 -18.16
C LEU A 99 7.95 4.38 -19.08
N SER A 100 8.71 3.65 -19.90
CA SER A 100 8.13 2.57 -20.69
C SER A 100 7.76 1.35 -19.84
N ASP A 101 6.80 0.54 -20.32
CA ASP A 101 6.40 -0.70 -19.67
C ASP A 101 7.58 -1.63 -19.39
N GLN A 102 8.57 -1.69 -20.30
CA GLN A 102 9.76 -2.52 -20.14
C GLN A 102 10.63 -2.04 -18.96
N VAL A 103 10.85 -0.72 -18.85
CA VAL A 103 11.60 -0.13 -17.74
C VAL A 103 10.89 -0.40 -16.40
N LEU A 104 9.58 -0.20 -16.35
CA LEU A 104 8.78 -0.47 -15.15
C LEU A 104 8.87 -1.93 -14.71
N ARG A 105 8.78 -2.88 -15.64
CA ARG A 105 8.96 -4.31 -15.35
C ARG A 105 10.36 -4.60 -14.81
N THR A 106 11.40 -4.10 -15.45
CA THR A 106 12.80 -4.29 -15.02
C THR A 106 13.04 -3.70 -13.62
N MET A 107 12.52 -2.50 -13.36
CA MET A 107 12.61 -1.87 -12.04
C MET A 107 11.91 -2.70 -10.95
N MET A 108 10.74 -3.29 -11.24
CA MET A 108 10.06 -4.20 -10.32
C MET A 108 10.93 -5.42 -9.99
N LEU A 109 11.56 -6.04 -10.99
CA LEU A 109 12.46 -7.20 -10.80
C LEU A 109 13.64 -6.91 -9.87
N ILE A 110 14.15 -5.68 -9.85
CA ILE A 110 15.27 -5.27 -8.99
C ILE A 110 14.76 -4.91 -7.59
N ILE A 111 13.68 -4.15 -7.50
CA ILE A 111 13.22 -3.57 -6.24
C ILE A 111 12.50 -4.59 -5.35
N LEU A 112 11.75 -5.53 -5.95
CA LEU A 112 11.05 -6.54 -5.15
C LEU A 112 12.00 -7.42 -4.32
N PRO A 113 13.15 -7.92 -4.82
CA PRO A 113 14.15 -8.60 -3.98
C PRO A 113 14.69 -7.74 -2.85
N VAL A 114 15.01 -6.48 -3.13
CA VAL A 114 15.50 -5.54 -2.11
C VAL A 114 14.45 -5.33 -1.02
N ALA A 115 13.18 -5.16 -1.43
CA ALA A 115 12.06 -5.03 -0.52
C ALA A 115 11.89 -6.27 0.36
N ALA A 116 11.98 -7.46 -0.22
CA ALA A 116 11.90 -8.72 0.51
C ALA A 116 13.02 -8.86 1.56
N VAL A 117 14.26 -8.56 1.20
CA VAL A 117 15.40 -8.58 2.12
C VAL A 117 15.19 -7.61 3.29
N LEU A 118 14.72 -6.39 3.02
CA LEU A 118 14.44 -5.40 4.07
C LEU A 118 13.35 -5.86 5.05
N ILE A 119 12.29 -6.49 4.55
CA ILE A 119 11.21 -7.04 5.38
C ILE A 119 11.72 -8.22 6.22
N LEU A 120 12.51 -9.11 5.63
CA LEU A 120 13.14 -10.25 6.33
C LEU A 120 14.05 -9.78 7.47
N TRP A 121 14.88 -8.78 7.20
CA TRP A 121 15.85 -8.29 8.18
C TRP A 121 15.18 -7.64 9.40
N ARG A 122 13.97 -7.09 9.23
CA ARG A 122 13.21 -6.37 10.27
C ARG A 122 11.94 -7.11 10.73
N ARG A 123 11.90 -8.44 10.62
CA ARG A 123 10.72 -9.25 11.00
C ARG A 123 10.40 -9.24 12.51
N ASP A 124 11.41 -9.05 13.35
CA ASP A 124 11.27 -9.07 14.81
C ASP A 124 11.07 -7.63 15.33
N LEU A 125 9.90 -7.06 15.02
CA LEU A 125 9.53 -5.72 15.47
C LEU A 125 9.03 -5.74 16.92
N PRO A 126 9.44 -4.76 17.75
CA PRO A 126 8.92 -4.62 19.11
C PRO A 126 7.41 -4.34 19.09
N ASP A 127 6.70 -4.85 20.09
CA ASP A 127 5.25 -4.65 20.27
C ASP A 127 4.94 -3.65 21.39
N GLU A 128 5.98 -3.10 22.02
CA GLU A 128 5.86 -2.09 23.05
C GLU A 128 5.93 -0.69 22.45
N ASN A 129 5.00 0.16 22.87
CA ASN A 129 5.04 1.57 22.50
C ASN A 129 6.13 2.28 23.33
N ARG A 130 7.21 2.68 22.67
CA ARG A 130 8.32 3.44 23.25
C ARG A 130 8.22 4.93 22.95
N ASP A 131 7.20 5.34 22.21
CA ASP A 131 6.95 6.74 21.93
C ASP A 131 6.42 7.45 23.19
N ASN A 132 7.06 8.56 23.57
CA ASN A 132 6.67 9.37 24.73
C ASN A 132 5.48 10.31 24.44
N GLY A 133 4.86 10.21 23.27
CA GLY A 133 3.71 11.02 22.86
C GLY A 133 4.04 12.48 22.51
N THR A 134 5.29 12.94 22.73
CA THR A 134 5.67 14.32 22.44
C THR A 134 6.14 14.48 21.00
N LEU A 135 5.56 15.44 20.29
CA LEU A 135 6.01 15.83 18.95
C LEU A 135 7.03 16.97 19.09
N ASN A 136 8.29 16.68 18.78
CA ASN A 136 9.35 17.67 18.68
C ASN A 136 9.78 17.85 17.22
N ALA A 137 10.60 18.85 16.92
CA ALA A 137 11.05 19.17 15.57
C ALA A 137 11.73 17.97 14.89
N LYS A 138 12.54 17.19 15.61
CA LYS A 138 13.21 16.00 15.08
C LYS A 138 12.21 14.93 14.63
N LYS A 139 11.20 14.65 15.47
CA LYS A 139 10.13 13.70 15.10
C LYS A 139 9.28 14.20 13.93
N ALA A 140 9.01 15.50 13.87
CA ALA A 140 8.25 16.10 12.76
C ALA A 140 9.01 15.94 11.42
N VAL A 141 10.30 16.29 11.40
CA VAL A 141 11.14 16.11 10.20
C VAL A 141 11.24 14.63 9.82
N LEU A 142 11.41 13.74 10.81
CA LEU A 142 11.47 12.30 10.55
C LEU A 142 10.15 11.76 9.96
N ALA A 143 8.99 12.21 10.47
CA ALA A 143 7.69 11.81 9.93
C ALA A 143 7.51 12.27 8.47
N LEU A 144 7.89 13.52 8.16
CA LEU A 144 7.88 14.04 6.80
C LEU A 144 8.83 13.25 5.87
N ALA A 145 10.04 12.94 6.34
CA ALA A 145 11.03 12.18 5.57
C ALA A 145 10.58 10.73 5.31
N ILE A 146 10.02 10.05 6.32
CA ILE A 146 9.39 8.73 6.16
C ILE A 146 8.28 8.81 5.12
N GLY A 147 7.40 9.82 5.26
CA GLY A 147 6.31 10.04 4.31
C GLY A 147 6.82 10.26 2.90
N LEU A 148 7.76 11.16 2.70
CA LEU A 148 8.31 11.49 1.38
C LEU A 148 8.97 10.28 0.71
N GLY A 149 9.85 9.58 1.43
CA GLY A 149 10.58 8.43 0.89
C GLY A 149 9.67 7.26 0.56
N ILE A 150 8.78 6.89 1.50
CA ILE A 150 7.83 5.78 1.29
C ILE A 150 6.75 6.18 0.28
N GLY A 151 6.30 7.43 0.28
CA GLY A 151 5.36 7.94 -0.71
C GLY A 151 5.93 7.92 -2.13
N LEU A 152 7.19 8.32 -2.30
CA LEU A 152 7.89 8.22 -3.59
C LEU A 152 7.96 6.75 -4.06
N TYR A 153 8.35 5.84 -3.16
CA TYR A 153 8.33 4.41 -3.43
C TYR A 153 6.94 3.91 -3.85
N ASP A 154 5.89 4.31 -3.12
CA ASP A 154 4.50 3.92 -3.41
C ASP A 154 4.00 4.48 -4.74
N GLY A 155 4.42 5.70 -5.09
CA GLY A 155 4.08 6.32 -6.37
C GLY A 155 4.70 5.61 -7.57
N ILE A 156 5.90 5.04 -7.41
CA ILE A 156 6.60 4.32 -8.48
C ILE A 156 6.20 2.84 -8.53
N PHE A 157 6.12 2.16 -7.38
CA PHE A 157 5.97 0.69 -7.31
C PHE A 157 4.68 0.25 -6.61
N GLY A 158 4.46 0.70 -5.38
CA GLY A 158 3.31 0.37 -4.55
C GLY A 158 3.40 -0.91 -3.71
N PRO A 159 3.90 -2.06 -4.18
CA PRO A 159 3.92 -3.29 -3.40
C PRO A 159 4.71 -3.18 -2.09
N GLY A 160 4.09 -3.55 -0.95
CA GLY A 160 4.76 -3.56 0.35
C GLY A 160 4.87 -2.21 1.07
N THR A 161 4.36 -1.13 0.49
CA THR A 161 4.43 0.24 1.05
C THR A 161 4.01 0.31 2.51
N GLY A 162 2.86 -0.26 2.86
CA GLY A 162 2.38 -0.23 4.23
C GLY A 162 3.26 -1.03 5.19
N THR A 163 3.84 -2.15 4.72
CA THR A 163 4.81 -2.92 5.51
C THR A 163 6.05 -2.08 5.81
N PHE A 164 6.60 -1.37 4.82
CA PHE A 164 7.73 -0.46 5.04
C PHE A 164 7.37 0.68 5.98
N ALA A 165 6.15 1.23 5.86
CA ALA A 165 5.69 2.27 6.76
C ALA A 165 5.56 1.75 8.20
N ILE A 166 4.99 0.56 8.42
CA ILE A 166 4.94 -0.08 9.74
C ILE A 166 6.34 -0.26 10.31
N ILE A 167 7.28 -0.83 9.52
CA ILE A 167 8.67 -1.01 9.94
C ILE A 167 9.30 0.34 10.31
N ALA A 168 9.17 1.36 9.48
CA ALA A 168 9.76 2.67 9.72
C ALA A 168 9.18 3.33 10.98
N PHE A 169 7.86 3.33 11.15
CA PHE A 169 7.22 3.91 12.33
C PHE A 169 7.57 3.15 13.61
N THR A 170 7.69 1.83 13.55
CA THR A 170 8.06 1.03 14.72
C THR A 170 9.54 1.19 15.06
N THR A 171 10.45 1.12 14.08
CA THR A 171 11.90 1.11 14.35
C THR A 171 12.49 2.50 14.57
N LEU A 172 12.02 3.51 13.82
CA LEU A 172 12.59 4.86 13.86
C LEU A 172 11.85 5.79 14.83
N MET A 173 10.56 5.54 15.06
CA MET A 173 9.74 6.40 15.92
C MET A 173 9.27 5.71 17.21
N GLY A 174 9.46 4.39 17.35
CA GLY A 174 9.18 3.63 18.56
C GLY A 174 7.71 3.32 18.81
N PHE A 175 6.84 3.40 17.80
CA PHE A 175 5.44 3.01 17.93
C PHE A 175 5.27 1.49 18.00
N ASP A 176 4.28 1.03 18.77
CA ASP A 176 3.79 -0.34 18.69
C ASP A 176 3.19 -0.64 17.31
N LEU A 177 3.07 -1.94 16.98
CA LEU A 177 2.60 -2.37 15.64
C LEU A 177 1.19 -1.88 15.28
N ARG A 178 0.31 -1.73 16.28
CA ARG A 178 -1.06 -1.25 16.05
C ARG A 178 -1.07 0.23 15.69
N THR A 179 -0.36 1.05 16.46
CA THR A 179 -0.23 2.50 16.21
C THR A 179 0.58 2.77 14.94
N ALA A 180 1.66 2.03 14.71
CA ALA A 180 2.42 2.09 13.46
C ALA A 180 1.55 1.73 12.25
N GLY A 181 0.70 0.70 12.37
CA GLY A 181 -0.29 0.32 11.36
C GLY A 181 -1.27 1.46 11.03
N GLY A 182 -1.80 2.13 12.05
CA GLY A 182 -2.67 3.29 11.86
C GLY A 182 -1.98 4.46 11.17
N ASN A 183 -0.75 4.81 11.59
CA ASN A 183 0.04 5.86 10.94
C ASN A 183 0.38 5.48 9.48
N ALA A 184 0.69 4.19 9.22
CA ALA A 184 0.92 3.67 7.88
C ALA A 184 -0.32 3.80 7.00
N LYS A 185 -1.54 3.64 7.55
CA LYS A 185 -2.78 3.84 6.79
C LYS A 185 -2.99 5.29 6.38
N VAL A 186 -2.71 6.26 7.26
CA VAL A 186 -2.80 7.69 6.92
C VAL A 186 -1.80 8.06 5.82
N LEU A 187 -0.55 7.57 5.93
CA LEU A 187 0.48 7.73 4.90
C LEU A 187 0.04 7.13 3.56
N ASN A 188 -0.44 5.88 3.58
CA ASN A 188 -0.86 5.14 2.38
C ASN A 188 -2.10 5.77 1.73
N LEU A 189 -3.04 6.29 2.53
CA LEU A 189 -4.19 7.03 2.03
C LEU A 189 -3.74 8.25 1.21
N ALA A 190 -2.82 9.04 1.76
CA ALA A 190 -2.29 10.22 1.09
C ALA A 190 -1.56 9.87 -0.22
N SER A 191 -0.74 8.82 -0.22
CA SER A 191 -0.04 8.36 -1.43
C SER A 191 -1.01 7.82 -2.49
N ASN A 192 -2.02 7.06 -2.09
CA ASN A 192 -3.02 6.55 -3.02
C ASN A 192 -3.82 7.69 -3.69
N TYR A 193 -4.22 8.71 -2.92
CA TYR A 193 -4.93 9.86 -3.50
C TYR A 193 -4.01 10.71 -4.40
N ALA A 194 -2.75 10.93 -4.02
CA ALA A 194 -1.79 11.66 -4.84
C ALA A 194 -1.57 10.99 -6.21
N SER A 195 -1.27 9.68 -6.20
CA SER A 195 -1.15 8.91 -7.44
C SER A 195 -2.46 8.84 -8.22
N LEU A 196 -3.60 8.70 -7.53
CA LEU A 196 -4.92 8.66 -8.18
C LEU A 196 -5.20 9.95 -8.95
N VAL A 197 -4.90 11.11 -8.38
CA VAL A 197 -5.05 12.42 -9.07
C VAL A 197 -4.19 12.42 -10.35
N THR A 198 -2.94 11.97 -10.28
CA THR A 198 -2.04 11.87 -11.44
C THR A 198 -2.60 10.97 -12.53
N TYR A 199 -3.10 9.76 -12.17
CA TYR A 199 -3.64 8.82 -13.17
C TYR A 199 -5.01 9.23 -13.69
N LEU A 200 -5.85 9.90 -12.87
CA LEU A 200 -7.14 10.45 -13.32
C LEU A 200 -6.93 11.57 -14.34
N SER A 201 -6.02 12.50 -14.07
CA SER A 201 -5.71 13.60 -15.02
C SER A 201 -5.14 13.09 -16.33
N SER A 202 -4.53 11.90 -16.32
CA SER A 202 -3.98 11.24 -17.52
C SER A 202 -4.98 10.29 -18.22
N GLY A 203 -6.22 10.16 -17.72
CA GLY A 203 -7.24 9.27 -18.30
C GLY A 203 -6.93 7.78 -18.17
N LEU A 204 -6.11 7.37 -17.19
CA LEU A 204 -5.60 6.01 -17.04
C LEU A 204 -6.39 5.15 -16.04
N VAL A 205 -7.61 5.58 -15.66
CA VAL A 205 -8.49 4.81 -14.78
C VAL A 205 -9.64 4.20 -15.56
N VAL A 206 -9.79 2.88 -15.50
CA VAL A 206 -10.89 2.14 -16.13
C VAL A 206 -12.00 1.95 -15.09
N PHE A 207 -12.96 2.88 -15.04
CA PHE A 207 -14.03 2.88 -14.03
C PHE A 207 -14.95 1.66 -14.09
N SER A 208 -15.21 1.10 -15.28
CA SER A 208 -16.03 -0.12 -15.44
C SER A 208 -15.45 -1.32 -14.68
N ILE A 209 -14.13 -1.36 -14.49
CA ILE A 209 -13.42 -2.38 -13.75
C ILE A 209 -13.12 -1.88 -12.33
N GLY A 210 -12.69 -0.63 -12.20
CA GLY A 210 -12.26 -0.03 -10.95
C GLY A 210 -13.37 0.05 -9.89
N ILE A 211 -14.62 0.36 -10.29
CA ILE A 211 -15.74 0.49 -9.34
C ILE A 211 -16.09 -0.86 -8.68
N PRO A 212 -16.34 -1.97 -9.42
CA PRO A 212 -16.56 -3.26 -8.80
C PRO A 212 -15.40 -3.71 -7.91
N CYS A 213 -14.16 -3.50 -8.38
CA CYS A 213 -12.96 -3.82 -7.60
C CYS A 213 -12.82 -2.94 -6.34
N ALA A 214 -13.23 -1.68 -6.39
CA ALA A 214 -13.24 -0.78 -5.23
C ALA A 214 -14.23 -1.26 -4.16
N ILE A 215 -15.44 -1.68 -4.57
CA ILE A 215 -16.46 -2.22 -3.64
C ILE A 215 -15.91 -3.44 -2.91
N SER A 216 -15.34 -4.38 -3.64
CA SER A 216 -14.72 -5.58 -3.07
C SER A 216 -13.52 -5.23 -2.20
N GLY A 217 -12.65 -4.30 -2.65
CA GLY A 217 -11.51 -3.77 -1.91
C GLY A 217 -11.91 -3.10 -0.60
N ILE A 218 -13.01 -2.34 -0.57
CA ILE A 218 -13.56 -1.74 0.67
C ILE A 218 -13.92 -2.83 1.66
N VAL A 219 -14.64 -3.87 1.24
CA VAL A 219 -15.00 -4.99 2.13
C VAL A 219 -13.76 -5.66 2.70
N GLY A 220 -12.76 -5.96 1.84
CA GLY A 220 -11.49 -6.52 2.26
C GLY A 220 -10.77 -5.63 3.27
N ASN A 221 -10.65 -4.33 2.99
CA ASN A 221 -10.00 -3.37 3.87
C ASN A 221 -10.71 -3.25 5.24
N LEU A 222 -12.04 -3.22 5.26
CA LEU A 222 -12.82 -3.20 6.51
C LEU A 222 -12.59 -4.45 7.36
N LEU A 223 -12.57 -5.61 6.74
CA LEU A 223 -12.32 -6.88 7.45
C LEU A 223 -10.88 -6.94 7.97
N GLY A 224 -9.89 -6.66 7.13
CA GLY A 224 -8.49 -6.74 7.51
C GLY A 224 -8.11 -5.73 8.61
N SER A 225 -8.60 -4.49 8.52
CA SER A 225 -8.39 -3.48 9.56
C SER A 225 -9.11 -3.85 10.88
N HIS A 226 -10.31 -4.44 10.80
CA HIS A 226 -10.99 -4.95 12.00
C HIS A 226 -10.15 -6.01 12.74
N PHE A 227 -9.59 -6.98 12.01
CA PHE A 227 -8.74 -8.01 12.61
C PHE A 227 -7.42 -7.44 13.13
N ALA A 228 -6.79 -6.51 12.40
CA ALA A 228 -5.57 -5.85 12.84
C ALA A 228 -5.80 -5.05 14.14
N LEU A 229 -6.91 -4.32 14.23
CA LEU A 229 -7.27 -3.54 15.41
C LEU A 229 -7.65 -4.42 16.62
N LYS A 230 -8.31 -5.55 16.38
CA LYS A 230 -8.74 -6.48 17.44
C LYS A 230 -7.56 -7.28 18.01
N ASN A 231 -6.67 -7.77 17.14
CA ASN A 231 -5.66 -8.75 17.53
C ASN A 231 -4.22 -8.16 17.58
N GLY A 232 -4.03 -6.92 17.10
CA GLY A 232 -2.73 -6.25 17.13
C GLY A 232 -1.61 -7.07 16.50
N ALA A 233 -0.46 -7.13 17.18
CA ALA A 233 0.73 -7.81 16.70
C ALA A 233 0.52 -9.29 16.37
N LYS A 234 -0.37 -9.99 17.08
CA LYS A 234 -0.71 -11.40 16.84
C LYS A 234 -1.26 -11.64 15.42
N PHE A 235 -1.88 -10.61 14.83
CA PHE A 235 -2.42 -10.69 13.47
C PHE A 235 -1.54 -9.96 12.45
N ILE A 236 -0.99 -8.79 12.82
CA ILE A 236 -0.18 -7.98 11.91
C ILE A 236 1.11 -8.72 11.49
N ARG A 237 1.83 -9.34 12.44
CA ARG A 237 3.07 -10.08 12.14
C ARG A 237 2.89 -11.23 11.14
N PRO A 238 1.94 -12.17 11.32
CA PRO A 238 1.67 -13.19 10.31
C PRO A 238 1.30 -12.59 8.95
N MET A 239 0.55 -11.51 8.91
CA MET A 239 0.20 -10.85 7.65
C MET A 239 1.42 -10.23 6.96
N MET A 240 2.37 -9.65 7.70
CA MET A 240 3.66 -9.21 7.15
C MET A 240 4.45 -10.39 6.54
N LEU A 241 4.39 -11.57 7.16
CA LEU A 241 5.01 -12.78 6.59
C LEU A 241 4.29 -13.23 5.30
N VAL A 242 2.95 -13.15 5.25
CA VAL A 242 2.20 -13.40 4.01
C VAL A 242 2.65 -12.44 2.90
N VAL A 243 2.76 -11.16 3.20
CA VAL A 243 3.28 -10.15 2.25
C VAL A 243 4.68 -10.54 1.76
N LEU A 244 5.56 -10.97 2.66
CA LEU A 244 6.90 -11.42 2.31
C LEU A 244 6.89 -12.65 1.40
N VAL A 245 6.08 -13.67 1.72
CA VAL A 245 5.95 -14.88 0.91
C VAL A 245 5.43 -14.54 -0.50
N LEU A 246 4.45 -13.64 -0.60
CA LEU A 246 3.94 -13.17 -1.88
C LEU A 246 5.02 -12.41 -2.67
N LEU A 247 5.83 -11.57 -2.01
CA LEU A 247 6.98 -10.90 -2.61
C LEU A 247 7.98 -11.89 -3.19
N LEU A 248 8.41 -12.87 -2.38
CA LEU A 248 9.36 -13.90 -2.80
C LEU A 248 8.80 -14.78 -3.92
N GLY A 249 7.53 -15.17 -3.82
CA GLY A 249 6.83 -15.93 -4.86
C GLY A 249 6.79 -15.19 -6.20
N LYS A 250 6.52 -13.87 -6.16
CA LYS A 250 6.54 -13.01 -7.35
C LYS A 250 7.93 -12.93 -7.98
N ILE A 251 8.98 -12.75 -7.16
CA ILE A 251 10.39 -12.72 -7.61
C ILE A 251 10.76 -14.02 -8.33
N VAL A 252 10.43 -15.18 -7.74
CA VAL A 252 10.71 -16.49 -8.34
C VAL A 252 9.94 -16.65 -9.66
N SER A 253 8.66 -16.31 -9.68
CA SER A 253 7.84 -16.35 -10.89
C SER A 253 8.44 -15.50 -12.03
N ASP A 254 8.86 -14.28 -11.73
CA ASP A 254 9.43 -13.36 -12.72
C ASP A 254 10.85 -13.74 -13.17
N ALA A 255 11.56 -14.57 -12.39
CA ALA A 255 12.90 -15.08 -12.76
C ALA A 255 12.85 -16.35 -13.60
N VAL A 256 11.73 -17.10 -13.58
CA VAL A 256 11.55 -18.38 -14.29
C VAL A 256 10.79 -18.22 -15.61
N LEU A 257 9.98 -17.16 -15.74
CA LEU A 257 9.19 -16.82 -16.94
C LEU A 257 9.85 -15.74 -17.78
#